data_8bf9cc635e798b28056e7686ca16b4ba
#
_entry.id   8bf9cc635e798b28056e7686ca16b4ba
#
_cell.length_a   1.000
_cell.length_b   1.000
_cell.length_c   1.000
_cell.angle_alpha   90.00
_cell.angle_beta   90.00
_cell.angle_gamma   90.00
#
_symmetry.space_group_name_H-M   'P 1'
#
loop_
_entity.id
_entity.type
_entity.pdbx_description
1 polymer ?
#
loop_
_entity_poly.entity_id
_entity_poly.type
_entity_poly.pdbx_seq_one_letter_code
_entity_poly.pdbx_strand_id
1 'polypeptide(L)'
;MARLRVVGVRHHSPACARLVRAVIAAERPVAVLIEGPSDMTPRLGELALPHQLPVAIYSYCLPAHDGDPDAVAGSGVVAQAGWSPFCAYSPEWVALHDGAAIGARVAFIDLPGWHPAFATMSNRYGDRDHQVSAALRDAAHRHGFDSTDALWDHLFEQPGDDATLGARLGAYFAALRGEAEASDADRAREDFMADGVAWALAEADAGGGGTVVVVCGGFHQAALERLVAARTAPPAPPRVEPPAAAIARTGSYLVPFSFFRLDSFTGYASGMPSPAFYQALWDDPAGAPETMAMAAVTRLRGRGQRVSTADAIAAVELSHGLARLRGHAAPTRCDVLDGLAAALIKEALRAPVPWSARTTLARGTDPYLVEIVAAFSGDRDGALAPGTPQPPLVADLAAELAAVGLAWSRTPTPIRVDIFAPDAAARRRVLYRLRWLGVPGVQRVQRADLRRGRTQPVEVWQLVEDDRTAGAIIECAVWGATLAAAALARVYRHLQELTGVAELAAAMEDALHAGYGAVVDQLRERAADAIAREPQFAAAGAALARLAALHVADPTRGLAGLLGQVLDRALWLLEGLTGPTAALDAAVVDGVVAIRAALEFELPDHALVAERVDAALHRRVEAA
;
A
#
# COMPACT_ATOMS: atom_id res chain seq x y z
N MET A 1 -38.44 24.35 -6.72
CA MET A 1 -37.01 24.74 -6.76
C MET A 1 -36.22 23.67 -6.05
N ALA A 2 -35.07 23.31 -6.62
CA ALA A 2 -34.15 22.39 -6.00
C ALA A 2 -33.50 23.00 -4.75
N ARG A 3 -33.23 22.18 -3.76
CA ARG A 3 -32.58 22.57 -2.51
C ARG A 3 -31.26 21.82 -2.35
N LEU A 4 -30.17 22.55 -2.06
CA LEU A 4 -28.90 21.97 -1.74
C LEU A 4 -28.80 21.59 -0.26
N ARG A 5 -28.27 20.39 0.02
CA ARG A 5 -27.86 19.95 1.34
C ARG A 5 -26.46 19.38 1.29
N VAL A 6 -25.47 20.11 1.78
CA VAL A 6 -24.10 19.61 1.90
C VAL A 6 -23.91 18.96 3.28
N VAL A 7 -23.33 17.78 3.30
CA VAL A 7 -23.01 17.00 4.50
C VAL A 7 -21.49 16.78 4.48
N GLY A 8 -20.78 17.60 5.24
CA GLY A 8 -19.36 17.41 5.48
C GLY A 8 -19.13 16.21 6.39
N VAL A 9 -18.19 15.35 6.02
CA VAL A 9 -17.88 14.13 6.77
C VAL A 9 -16.40 14.02 7.07
N ARG A 10 -16.06 13.28 8.11
CA ARG A 10 -14.76 12.64 8.26
C ARG A 10 -14.86 11.26 7.64
N HIS A 11 -13.96 10.95 6.72
CA HIS A 11 -13.93 9.64 6.08
C HIS A 11 -13.79 8.54 7.13
N HIS A 12 -14.50 7.42 6.93
CA HIS A 12 -14.50 6.27 7.84
C HIS A 12 -14.96 6.57 9.27
N SER A 13 -15.80 7.58 9.48
CA SER A 13 -16.44 7.86 10.77
C SER A 13 -17.83 7.24 10.85
N PRO A 14 -18.11 6.33 11.81
CA PRO A 14 -19.44 5.80 12.06
C PRO A 14 -20.47 6.88 12.36
N ALA A 15 -20.12 7.94 13.11
CA ALA A 15 -21.01 9.06 13.38
C ALA A 15 -21.42 9.80 12.12
N CYS A 16 -20.45 10.09 11.22
CA CYS A 16 -20.75 10.71 9.94
C CYS A 16 -21.61 9.80 9.04
N ALA A 17 -21.35 8.49 9.05
CA ALA A 17 -22.13 7.52 8.29
C ALA A 17 -23.60 7.46 8.79
N ARG A 18 -23.82 7.50 10.13
CA ARG A 18 -25.18 7.60 10.72
C ARG A 18 -25.86 8.89 10.30
N LEU A 19 -25.16 10.03 10.33
CA LEU A 19 -25.71 11.31 9.89
C LEU A 19 -26.13 11.28 8.42
N VAL A 20 -25.27 10.75 7.53
CA VAL A 20 -25.57 10.61 6.09
C VAL A 20 -26.84 9.76 5.89
N ARG A 21 -26.92 8.60 6.56
CA ARG A 21 -28.11 7.73 6.54
C ARG A 21 -29.37 8.47 7.00
N ALA A 22 -29.29 9.18 8.12
CA ALA A 22 -30.41 9.95 8.66
C ALA A 22 -30.88 11.07 7.72
N VAL A 23 -29.93 11.79 7.11
CA VAL A 23 -30.23 12.86 6.13
C VAL A 23 -30.92 12.29 4.89
N ILE A 24 -30.40 11.20 4.30
CA ILE A 24 -30.99 10.56 3.12
C ILE A 24 -32.40 10.04 3.43
N ALA A 25 -32.57 9.40 4.58
CA ALA A 25 -33.89 8.90 5.01
C ALA A 25 -34.93 10.03 5.22
N ALA A 26 -34.52 11.13 5.86
CA ALA A 26 -35.39 12.25 6.18
C ALA A 26 -35.73 13.10 4.95
N GLU A 27 -34.74 13.41 4.12
CA GLU A 27 -34.91 14.34 3.00
C GLU A 27 -35.34 13.68 1.70
N ARG A 28 -35.17 12.35 1.58
CA ARG A 28 -35.45 11.56 0.37
C ARG A 28 -35.04 12.29 -0.91
N PRO A 29 -33.74 12.58 -1.05
CA PRO A 29 -33.21 13.41 -2.13
C PRO A 29 -33.48 12.81 -3.51
N VAL A 30 -33.57 13.67 -4.52
CA VAL A 30 -33.65 13.26 -5.94
C VAL A 30 -32.26 12.91 -6.48
N ALA A 31 -31.20 13.46 -5.87
CA ALA A 31 -29.80 13.13 -6.20
C ALA A 31 -28.93 13.08 -4.94
N VAL A 32 -28.01 12.12 -4.91
CA VAL A 32 -26.95 11.98 -3.91
C VAL A 32 -25.61 12.05 -4.63
N LEU A 33 -24.87 13.11 -4.38
CA LEU A 33 -23.56 13.39 -4.97
C LEU A 33 -22.50 13.13 -3.93
N ILE A 34 -21.46 12.39 -4.31
CA ILE A 34 -20.47 11.87 -3.36
C ILE A 34 -19.08 12.31 -3.82
N GLU A 35 -18.25 12.79 -2.90
CA GLU A 35 -16.84 12.97 -3.16
C GLU A 35 -16.20 11.61 -3.47
N GLY A 36 -15.79 11.45 -4.71
CA GLY A 36 -15.22 10.23 -5.23
C GLY A 36 -14.89 10.38 -6.72
N PRO A 37 -14.08 9.50 -7.29
CA PRO A 37 -13.57 9.68 -8.64
C PRO A 37 -14.68 9.59 -9.68
N SER A 38 -14.91 10.70 -10.40
CA SER A 38 -16.01 10.83 -11.37
C SER A 38 -15.95 9.84 -12.54
N ASP A 39 -14.76 9.34 -12.89
CA ASP A 39 -14.56 8.30 -13.90
C ASP A 39 -15.19 6.95 -13.50
N MET A 40 -15.48 6.75 -12.21
CA MET A 40 -16.23 5.59 -11.72
C MET A 40 -17.75 5.78 -11.73
N THR A 41 -18.26 6.98 -11.94
CA THR A 41 -19.74 7.22 -11.98
C THR A 41 -20.46 6.32 -13.00
N PRO A 42 -19.99 6.12 -14.24
CA PRO A 42 -20.64 5.20 -15.17
C PRO A 42 -20.59 3.71 -14.74
N ARG A 43 -19.75 3.39 -13.75
CA ARG A 43 -19.44 2.05 -13.26
C ARG A 43 -19.93 1.81 -11.82
N LEU A 44 -20.79 2.64 -11.28
CA LEU A 44 -21.34 2.49 -9.93
C LEU A 44 -22.04 1.13 -9.70
N GLY A 45 -22.56 0.51 -10.77
CA GLY A 45 -23.09 -0.85 -10.71
C GLY A 45 -22.09 -1.90 -10.25
N GLU A 46 -20.79 -1.67 -10.44
CA GLU A 46 -19.75 -2.56 -9.93
C GLU A 46 -19.65 -2.49 -8.40
N LEU A 47 -19.74 -1.28 -7.83
CA LEU A 47 -19.76 -1.07 -6.37
C LEU A 47 -21.04 -1.61 -5.70
N ALA A 48 -22.12 -1.75 -6.45
CA ALA A 48 -23.38 -2.30 -5.95
C ALA A 48 -23.38 -3.84 -5.86
N LEU A 49 -22.36 -4.53 -6.38
CA LEU A 49 -22.21 -5.98 -6.24
C LEU A 49 -21.97 -6.36 -4.76
N PRO A 50 -22.31 -7.59 -4.34
CA PRO A 50 -22.19 -8.02 -2.95
C PRO A 50 -20.73 -8.33 -2.56
N HIS A 51 -19.91 -7.29 -2.51
CA HIS A 51 -18.51 -7.40 -2.07
C HIS A 51 -18.41 -7.71 -0.57
N GLN A 52 -17.36 -8.43 -0.19
CA GLN A 52 -16.92 -8.48 1.19
C GLN A 52 -16.04 -7.24 1.48
N LEU A 53 -16.52 -6.35 2.33
CA LEU A 53 -15.78 -5.14 2.70
C LEU A 53 -14.62 -5.44 3.68
N PRO A 54 -13.53 -4.65 3.63
CA PRO A 54 -13.34 -3.43 2.83
C PRO A 54 -12.90 -3.67 1.39
N VAL A 55 -13.31 -2.77 0.49
CA VAL A 55 -12.82 -2.70 -0.89
C VAL A 55 -12.34 -1.28 -1.19
N ALA A 56 -11.56 -1.09 -2.24
CA ALA A 56 -11.15 0.25 -2.66
C ALA A 56 -11.26 0.44 -4.17
N ILE A 57 -11.49 1.67 -4.61
CA ILE A 57 -11.21 2.07 -5.98
C ILE A 57 -9.71 2.36 -6.05
N TYR A 58 -9.00 1.62 -6.85
CA TYR A 58 -7.60 1.85 -7.21
C TYR A 58 -7.57 2.61 -8.53
N SER A 59 -6.97 3.80 -8.54
CA SER A 59 -6.84 4.64 -9.72
C SER A 59 -5.38 4.97 -10.00
N TYR A 60 -5.00 5.00 -11.27
CA TYR A 60 -3.63 5.28 -11.67
C TYR A 60 -3.52 6.12 -12.94
N CYS A 61 -2.38 6.83 -13.06
CA CYS A 61 -1.90 7.46 -14.27
C CYS A 61 -0.39 7.20 -14.38
N LEU A 62 0.06 6.63 -15.49
CA LEU A 62 1.49 6.43 -15.78
C LEU A 62 1.83 6.95 -17.17
N PRO A 63 3.04 7.50 -17.40
CA PRO A 63 3.52 7.80 -18.73
C PRO A 63 3.48 6.56 -19.65
N ALA A 64 3.11 6.73 -20.92
CA ALA A 64 3.01 5.62 -21.86
C ALA A 64 4.37 5.06 -22.30
N HIS A 65 5.43 5.86 -22.17
CA HIS A 65 6.79 5.48 -22.57
C HIS A 65 7.56 4.91 -21.39
N ASP A 66 7.59 3.58 -21.30
CA ASP A 66 8.36 2.86 -20.31
C ASP A 66 9.83 2.77 -20.77
N GLY A 67 10.74 3.42 -20.07
CA GLY A 67 12.18 3.25 -20.24
C GLY A 67 12.90 4.35 -21.05
N ASP A 68 12.21 5.36 -21.55
CA ASP A 68 12.83 6.55 -22.12
C ASP A 68 12.63 7.75 -21.17
N PRO A 69 13.64 8.16 -20.39
CA PRO A 69 13.55 9.27 -19.45
C PRO A 69 13.24 10.60 -20.14
N ASP A 70 13.72 10.82 -21.35
CA ASP A 70 13.52 12.07 -22.10
C ASP A 70 12.09 12.19 -22.63
N ALA A 71 11.51 11.08 -23.07
CA ALA A 71 10.10 11.02 -23.46
C ALA A 71 9.16 11.24 -22.28
N VAL A 72 9.48 10.72 -21.09
CA VAL A 72 8.74 10.95 -19.86
C VAL A 72 8.81 12.41 -19.42
N ALA A 73 10.01 13.03 -19.45
CA ALA A 73 10.20 14.41 -19.06
C ALA A 73 9.45 15.41 -19.96
N GLY A 74 9.29 15.11 -21.24
CA GLY A 74 8.55 15.93 -22.20
C GLY A 74 7.03 15.77 -22.17
N SER A 75 6.49 14.70 -21.55
CA SER A 75 5.06 14.38 -21.59
C SER A 75 4.19 15.23 -20.63
N GLY A 76 4.78 15.84 -19.60
CA GLY A 76 4.04 16.53 -18.54
C GLY A 76 3.18 15.61 -17.66
N VAL A 77 3.25 14.29 -17.86
CA VAL A 77 2.49 13.29 -17.09
C VAL A 77 3.24 12.94 -15.80
N VAL A 78 2.56 13.10 -14.67
CA VAL A 78 3.08 12.68 -13.36
C VAL A 78 2.61 11.26 -13.08
N ALA A 79 3.56 10.36 -12.86
CA ALA A 79 3.27 8.98 -12.45
C ALA A 79 2.62 8.97 -11.08
N GLN A 80 1.41 8.45 -10.98
CA GLN A 80 0.65 8.38 -9.72
C GLN A 80 -0.23 7.15 -9.64
N ALA A 81 -0.47 6.71 -8.41
CA ALA A 81 -1.47 5.71 -8.08
C ALA A 81 -2.06 6.03 -6.70
N GLY A 82 -3.33 5.73 -6.51
CA GLY A 82 -4.00 5.99 -5.24
C GLY A 82 -5.25 5.14 -5.06
N TRP A 83 -5.72 5.12 -3.83
CA TRP A 83 -6.87 4.32 -3.40
C TRP A 83 -7.94 5.20 -2.75
N SER A 84 -9.20 4.91 -3.07
CA SER A 84 -10.39 5.41 -2.35
C SER A 84 -11.03 4.21 -1.65
N PRO A 85 -10.69 3.93 -0.38
CA PRO A 85 -11.18 2.75 0.32
C PRO A 85 -12.60 2.95 0.88
N PHE A 86 -13.34 1.85 0.98
CA PHE A 86 -14.67 1.78 1.57
C PHE A 86 -14.76 0.63 2.56
N CYS A 87 -15.31 0.91 3.72
CA CYS A 87 -15.77 -0.06 4.70
C CYS A 87 -17.27 0.14 4.99
N ALA A 88 -17.89 -0.72 5.77
CA ALA A 88 -19.33 -0.68 6.02
C ALA A 88 -19.81 0.64 6.65
N TYR A 89 -18.94 1.30 7.40
CA TYR A 89 -19.18 2.56 8.08
C TYR A 89 -18.54 3.77 7.39
N SER A 90 -18.13 3.65 6.11
CA SER A 90 -17.72 4.81 5.31
C SER A 90 -18.94 5.62 4.92
N PRO A 91 -18.99 6.93 5.23
CA PRO A 91 -20.12 7.78 4.86
C PRO A 91 -20.44 7.74 3.36
N GLU A 92 -19.42 7.66 2.51
CA GLU A 92 -19.52 7.57 1.06
C GLU A 92 -20.17 6.26 0.62
N TRP A 93 -19.82 5.14 1.28
CA TRP A 93 -20.42 3.84 1.03
C TRP A 93 -21.89 3.81 1.40
N VAL A 94 -22.21 4.39 2.57
CA VAL A 94 -23.60 4.54 3.04
C VAL A 94 -24.39 5.44 2.09
N ALA A 95 -23.80 6.58 1.65
CA ALA A 95 -24.44 7.49 0.71
C ALA A 95 -24.77 6.81 -0.63
N LEU A 96 -23.85 6.01 -1.14
CA LEU A 96 -24.02 5.26 -2.39
C LEU A 96 -25.19 4.28 -2.30
N HIS A 97 -25.19 3.45 -1.26
CA HIS A 97 -26.18 2.37 -1.12
C HIS A 97 -27.56 2.88 -0.68
N ASP A 98 -27.61 3.76 0.32
CA ASP A 98 -28.89 4.30 0.82
C ASP A 98 -29.54 5.24 -0.22
N GLY A 99 -28.72 6.02 -0.96
CA GLY A 99 -29.20 6.83 -2.08
C GLY A 99 -29.79 5.99 -3.21
N ALA A 100 -29.09 4.93 -3.61
CA ALA A 100 -29.59 4.01 -4.63
C ALA A 100 -30.88 3.28 -4.19
N ALA A 101 -30.95 2.87 -2.92
CA ALA A 101 -32.11 2.16 -2.37
C ALA A 101 -33.41 2.98 -2.41
N ILE A 102 -33.33 4.32 -2.31
CA ILE A 102 -34.52 5.21 -2.43
C ILE A 102 -34.79 5.65 -3.86
N GLY A 103 -34.01 5.17 -4.85
CA GLY A 103 -34.14 5.55 -6.26
C GLY A 103 -33.55 6.92 -6.61
N ALA A 104 -32.73 7.52 -5.75
CA ALA A 104 -32.04 8.76 -6.06
C ALA A 104 -30.98 8.55 -7.14
N ARG A 105 -30.71 9.57 -7.93
CA ARG A 105 -29.54 9.58 -8.80
C ARG A 105 -28.28 9.66 -7.97
N VAL A 106 -27.41 8.66 -8.06
CA VAL A 106 -26.12 8.66 -7.36
C VAL A 106 -24.99 8.93 -8.34
N ALA A 107 -24.02 9.78 -7.95
CA ALA A 107 -22.84 10.07 -8.75
C ALA A 107 -21.64 10.44 -7.88
N PHE A 108 -20.45 10.01 -8.29
CA PHE A 108 -19.20 10.61 -7.83
C PHE A 108 -18.94 11.92 -8.58
N ILE A 109 -18.53 12.95 -7.86
CA ILE A 109 -18.41 14.32 -8.38
C ILE A 109 -17.01 14.94 -8.25
N ASP A 110 -16.04 14.22 -7.71
CA ASP A 110 -14.65 14.72 -7.67
C ASP A 110 -13.95 14.49 -9.00
N LEU A 111 -12.79 15.10 -9.19
CA LEU A 111 -11.94 14.88 -10.35
C LEU A 111 -11.72 13.38 -10.59
N PRO A 112 -11.52 12.95 -11.86
CA PRO A 112 -11.19 11.56 -12.15
C PRO A 112 -9.98 11.08 -11.34
N GLY A 113 -9.99 9.83 -10.90
CA GLY A 113 -8.96 9.30 -10.01
C GLY A 113 -7.53 9.34 -10.55
N TRP A 114 -7.36 9.48 -11.86
CA TRP A 114 -6.08 9.64 -12.54
C TRP A 114 -5.64 11.11 -12.72
N HIS A 115 -6.41 12.10 -12.26
CA HIS A 115 -6.12 13.51 -12.47
C HIS A 115 -4.87 13.96 -11.69
N PRO A 116 -4.00 14.85 -12.26
CA PRO A 116 -2.76 15.30 -11.62
C PRO A 116 -2.92 15.96 -10.23
N ALA A 117 -4.08 16.53 -9.93
CA ALA A 117 -4.39 17.05 -8.59
C ALA A 117 -4.19 16.01 -7.47
N PHE A 118 -4.22 14.74 -7.81
CA PHE A 118 -4.00 13.64 -6.85
C PHE A 118 -2.56 13.12 -6.78
N ALA A 119 -1.61 13.73 -7.47
CA ALA A 119 -0.24 13.21 -7.59
C ALA A 119 0.48 12.99 -6.25
N THR A 120 0.14 13.77 -5.23
CA THR A 120 0.70 13.64 -3.87
C THR A 120 -0.19 12.88 -2.90
N MET A 121 -1.35 12.35 -3.37
CA MET A 121 -2.37 11.70 -2.55
C MET A 121 -2.49 10.22 -2.91
N SER A 122 -1.65 9.37 -2.35
CA SER A 122 -1.78 7.91 -2.51
C SER A 122 -3.06 7.37 -1.86
N ASN A 123 -3.52 8.01 -0.79
CA ASN A 123 -4.77 7.72 -0.11
C ASN A 123 -5.74 8.89 -0.24
N ARG A 124 -6.86 8.67 -0.96
CA ARG A 124 -7.82 9.72 -1.32
C ARG A 124 -8.69 10.17 -0.15
N TYR A 125 -8.93 9.27 0.79
CA TYR A 125 -9.74 9.51 1.99
C TYR A 125 -8.86 9.62 3.25
N GLY A 126 -7.65 10.12 3.09
CA GLY A 126 -6.72 10.35 4.21
C GLY A 126 -7.08 11.58 5.02
N ASP A 127 -6.89 11.49 6.32
CA ASP A 127 -7.17 12.55 7.32
C ASP A 127 -6.05 13.61 7.46
N ARG A 128 -5.35 13.94 6.40
CA ARG A 128 -4.14 14.78 6.50
C ARG A 128 -4.44 16.13 7.13
N ASP A 129 -5.50 16.79 6.70
CA ASP A 129 -5.85 18.14 7.18
C ASP A 129 -6.23 18.13 8.66
N HIS A 130 -6.94 17.09 9.08
CA HIS A 130 -7.29 16.87 10.48
C HIS A 130 -6.05 16.66 11.37
N GLN A 131 -5.00 16.03 10.85
CA GLN A 131 -3.78 15.74 11.60
C GLN A 131 -2.84 16.95 11.71
N VAL A 132 -2.77 17.79 10.68
CA VAL A 132 -1.82 18.90 10.65
C VAL A 132 -2.39 20.20 11.24
N SER A 133 -3.69 20.30 11.48
CA SER A 133 -4.34 21.47 12.06
C SER A 133 -3.80 21.79 13.46
N ALA A 134 -3.19 22.96 13.60
CA ALA A 134 -2.70 23.46 14.89
C ALA A 134 -3.85 23.72 15.85
N ALA A 135 -4.95 24.32 15.38
CA ALA A 135 -6.13 24.61 16.21
C ALA A 135 -6.77 23.34 16.77
N LEU A 136 -6.85 22.26 15.99
CA LEU A 136 -7.40 21.01 16.50
C LEU A 136 -6.47 20.35 17.52
N ARG A 137 -5.15 20.43 17.34
CA ARG A 137 -4.21 19.96 18.36
C ARG A 137 -4.32 20.77 19.66
N ASP A 138 -4.37 22.10 19.54
CA ASP A 138 -4.56 22.97 20.70
C ASP A 138 -5.91 22.75 21.38
N ALA A 139 -6.97 22.50 20.62
CA ALA A 139 -8.27 22.12 21.16
C ALA A 139 -8.21 20.77 21.89
N ALA A 140 -7.55 19.75 21.31
CA ALA A 140 -7.34 18.48 21.97
C ALA A 140 -6.63 18.65 23.32
N HIS A 141 -5.51 19.38 23.35
CA HIS A 141 -4.77 19.66 24.59
C HIS A 141 -5.60 20.42 25.64
N ARG A 142 -6.37 21.43 25.21
CA ARG A 142 -7.25 22.18 26.15
C ARG A 142 -8.35 21.32 26.75
N HIS A 143 -8.80 20.28 26.03
CA HIS A 143 -9.77 19.31 26.52
C HIS A 143 -9.14 18.11 27.23
N GLY A 144 -7.79 18.09 27.38
CA GLY A 144 -7.07 17.02 28.08
C GLY A 144 -6.86 15.77 27.25
N PHE A 145 -6.91 15.87 25.92
CA PHE A 145 -6.66 14.77 24.99
C PHE A 145 -5.28 14.87 24.35
N ASP A 146 -4.60 13.73 24.21
CA ASP A 146 -3.25 13.66 23.64
C ASP A 146 -3.25 13.70 22.10
N SER A 147 -4.39 13.45 21.46
CA SER A 147 -4.50 13.40 20.00
C SER A 147 -5.82 13.97 19.47
N THR A 148 -5.79 14.42 18.22
CA THR A 148 -7.00 14.87 17.50
C THR A 148 -8.01 13.74 17.29
N ASP A 149 -7.57 12.49 17.25
CA ASP A 149 -8.48 11.34 17.16
C ASP A 149 -9.25 11.13 18.48
N ALA A 150 -8.57 11.26 19.63
CA ALA A 150 -9.24 11.18 20.92
C ALA A 150 -10.25 12.33 21.11
N LEU A 151 -9.91 13.54 20.64
CA LEU A 151 -10.86 14.66 20.60
C LEU A 151 -12.05 14.34 19.69
N TRP A 152 -11.83 13.74 18.52
CA TRP A 152 -12.91 13.33 17.60
C TRP A 152 -13.83 12.32 18.26
N ASP A 153 -13.28 11.26 18.85
CA ASP A 153 -14.04 10.23 19.56
C ASP A 153 -14.93 10.85 20.66
N HIS A 154 -14.35 11.78 21.46
CA HIS A 154 -15.07 12.52 22.49
C HIS A 154 -16.22 13.36 21.95
N LEU A 155 -15.99 14.09 20.85
CA LEU A 155 -16.97 15.02 20.32
C LEU A 155 -18.08 14.34 19.53
N PHE A 156 -17.79 13.28 18.76
CA PHE A 156 -18.68 12.79 17.72
C PHE A 156 -19.01 11.30 17.77
N GLU A 157 -18.09 10.43 18.24
CA GLU A 157 -18.34 8.98 18.23
C GLU A 157 -19.05 8.47 19.49
N GLN A 158 -19.44 9.37 20.38
CA GLN A 158 -20.22 9.03 21.56
C GLN A 158 -21.69 8.79 21.22
N PRO A 159 -22.40 7.90 21.96
CA PRO A 159 -23.85 7.88 21.93
C PRO A 159 -24.41 9.25 22.31
N GLY A 160 -25.25 9.82 21.49
CA GLY A 160 -25.77 11.16 21.74
C GLY A 160 -26.90 11.57 20.82
N ASP A 161 -27.29 12.85 20.89
CA ASP A 161 -28.36 13.44 20.08
C ASP A 161 -27.90 13.64 18.64
N ASP A 162 -28.34 12.76 17.74
CA ASP A 162 -28.08 12.85 16.30
C ASP A 162 -28.72 14.12 15.69
N ALA A 163 -29.70 14.75 16.33
CA ALA A 163 -30.34 15.96 15.82
C ALA A 163 -29.38 17.16 15.78
N THR A 164 -28.44 17.26 16.70
CA THR A 164 -27.44 18.34 16.75
C THR A 164 -26.12 17.97 16.06
N LEU A 165 -25.91 16.70 15.69
CA LEU A 165 -24.66 16.20 15.15
C LEU A 165 -24.20 16.96 13.91
N GLY A 166 -25.11 17.19 12.95
CA GLY A 166 -24.79 17.92 11.73
C GLY A 166 -24.32 19.36 11.97
N ALA A 167 -24.94 20.07 12.92
CA ALA A 167 -24.52 21.43 13.28
C ALA A 167 -23.15 21.45 13.98
N ARG A 168 -22.90 20.50 14.87
CA ARG A 168 -21.61 20.34 15.57
C ARG A 168 -20.48 20.01 14.61
N LEU A 169 -20.70 19.08 13.66
CA LEU A 169 -19.76 18.75 12.60
C LEU A 169 -19.48 19.95 11.70
N GLY A 170 -20.51 20.69 11.29
CA GLY A 170 -20.36 21.91 10.49
C GLY A 170 -19.48 22.96 11.19
N ALA A 171 -19.69 23.19 12.48
CA ALA A 171 -18.86 24.11 13.27
C ALA A 171 -17.39 23.62 13.38
N TYR A 172 -17.19 22.33 13.57
CA TYR A 172 -15.87 21.72 13.63
C TYR A 172 -15.11 21.84 12.30
N PHE A 173 -15.76 21.54 11.18
CA PHE A 173 -15.15 21.65 9.85
C PHE A 173 -14.94 23.10 9.42
N ALA A 174 -15.79 24.03 9.83
CA ALA A 174 -15.57 25.45 9.62
C ALA A 174 -14.29 25.93 10.35
N ALA A 175 -14.07 25.47 11.59
CA ALA A 175 -12.84 25.76 12.32
C ALA A 175 -11.61 25.10 11.66
N LEU A 176 -11.72 23.86 11.19
CA LEU A 176 -10.65 23.17 10.46
C LEU A 176 -10.26 23.93 9.19
N ARG A 177 -11.24 24.38 8.41
CA ARG A 177 -11.02 25.12 7.16
C ARG A 177 -10.50 26.52 7.38
N GLY A 178 -10.92 27.21 8.46
CA GLY A 178 -10.61 28.62 8.71
C GLY A 178 -9.11 28.93 8.82
N GLU A 179 -8.29 27.92 9.15
CA GLU A 179 -6.84 28.05 9.31
C GLU A 179 -6.01 27.54 8.12
N ALA A 180 -6.63 26.71 7.25
CA ALA A 180 -5.91 26.07 6.16
C ALA A 180 -6.17 26.78 4.83
N GLU A 181 -5.12 27.27 4.18
CA GLU A 181 -5.21 27.69 2.79
C GLU A 181 -5.40 26.44 1.91
N ALA A 182 -6.42 26.48 1.02
CA ALA A 182 -6.60 25.44 0.02
C ALA A 182 -5.40 25.40 -0.93
N SER A 183 -4.86 24.23 -1.16
CA SER A 183 -3.87 24.02 -2.21
C SER A 183 -4.47 24.24 -3.61
N ASP A 184 -3.65 24.38 -4.64
CA ASP A 184 -4.14 24.43 -6.03
C ASP A 184 -4.90 23.16 -6.40
N ALA A 185 -4.48 22.02 -5.86
CA ALA A 185 -5.17 20.75 -6.03
C ALA A 185 -6.57 20.76 -5.40
N ASP A 186 -6.69 21.27 -4.16
CA ASP A 186 -8.01 21.37 -3.50
C ASP A 186 -8.93 22.34 -4.23
N ARG A 187 -8.41 23.49 -4.68
CA ARG A 187 -9.18 24.44 -5.49
C ARG A 187 -9.71 23.81 -6.78
N ALA A 188 -8.85 23.09 -7.50
CA ALA A 188 -9.27 22.41 -8.73
C ALA A 188 -10.35 21.35 -8.47
N ARG A 189 -10.27 20.60 -7.38
CA ARG A 189 -11.26 19.62 -6.95
C ARG A 189 -12.57 20.30 -6.57
N GLU A 190 -12.51 21.35 -5.74
CA GLU A 190 -13.68 22.12 -5.28
C GLU A 190 -14.41 22.79 -6.46
N ASP A 191 -13.67 23.34 -7.42
CA ASP A 191 -14.24 23.92 -8.64
C ASP A 191 -14.98 22.88 -9.48
N PHE A 192 -14.36 21.72 -9.69
CA PHE A 192 -14.96 20.62 -10.47
C PHE A 192 -16.22 20.06 -9.75
N MET A 193 -16.14 19.84 -8.45
CA MET A 193 -17.29 19.38 -7.65
C MET A 193 -18.41 20.40 -7.68
N ALA A 194 -18.11 21.70 -7.55
CA ALA A 194 -19.12 22.76 -7.59
C ALA A 194 -19.86 22.82 -8.94
N ASP A 195 -19.15 22.59 -10.07
CA ASP A 195 -19.78 22.47 -11.39
C ASP A 195 -20.75 21.28 -11.44
N GLY A 196 -20.33 20.13 -10.90
CA GLY A 196 -21.17 18.93 -10.81
C GLY A 196 -22.44 19.16 -9.98
N VAL A 197 -22.30 19.84 -8.85
CA VAL A 197 -23.45 20.18 -7.97
C VAL A 197 -24.38 21.18 -8.64
N ALA A 198 -23.85 22.25 -9.25
CA ALA A 198 -24.65 23.25 -9.95
C ALA A 198 -25.46 22.64 -11.10
N TRP A 199 -24.82 21.75 -11.87
CA TRP A 199 -25.50 21.01 -12.92
C TRP A 199 -26.62 20.12 -12.36
N ALA A 200 -26.37 19.37 -11.27
CA ALA A 200 -27.38 18.50 -10.67
C ALA A 200 -28.57 19.27 -10.07
N LEU A 201 -28.32 20.46 -9.53
CA LEU A 201 -29.40 21.35 -9.06
C LEU A 201 -30.28 21.82 -10.23
N ALA A 202 -29.69 22.23 -11.35
CA ALA A 202 -30.45 22.64 -12.53
C ALA A 202 -31.28 21.47 -13.11
N GLU A 203 -30.74 20.27 -13.17
CA GLU A 203 -31.46 19.07 -13.57
C GLU A 203 -32.62 18.75 -12.61
N ALA A 204 -32.39 18.89 -11.29
CA ALA A 204 -33.44 18.71 -10.30
C ALA A 204 -34.55 19.75 -10.46
N ASP A 205 -34.22 21.02 -10.72
CA ASP A 205 -35.20 22.08 -11.00
C ASP A 205 -36.01 21.78 -12.26
N ALA A 206 -35.36 21.34 -13.32
CA ALA A 206 -36.05 20.95 -14.56
C ALA A 206 -36.98 19.73 -14.35
N GLY A 207 -36.61 18.83 -13.43
CA GLY A 207 -37.41 17.66 -13.04
C GLY A 207 -38.53 17.94 -12.05
N GLY A 208 -38.80 19.20 -11.67
CA GLY A 208 -39.88 19.58 -10.74
C GLY A 208 -39.41 19.92 -9.33
N GLY A 209 -38.12 19.99 -9.08
CA GLY A 209 -37.49 20.32 -7.79
C GLY A 209 -37.11 19.09 -6.96
N GLY A 210 -36.70 19.34 -5.74
CA GLY A 210 -36.30 18.30 -4.78
C GLY A 210 -34.99 18.63 -4.11
N THR A 211 -34.56 17.78 -3.18
CA THR A 211 -33.28 17.97 -2.49
C THR A 211 -32.15 17.25 -3.25
N VAL A 212 -31.03 17.96 -3.44
CA VAL A 212 -29.73 17.40 -3.86
C VAL A 212 -28.86 17.33 -2.62
N VAL A 213 -28.49 16.11 -2.21
CA VAL A 213 -27.57 15.87 -1.09
C VAL A 213 -26.18 15.70 -1.63
N VAL A 214 -25.20 16.39 -1.03
CA VAL A 214 -23.78 16.27 -1.32
C VAL A 214 -23.06 15.72 -0.09
N VAL A 215 -22.31 14.64 -0.23
CA VAL A 215 -21.47 14.04 0.81
C VAL A 215 -20.02 14.24 0.40
N CYS A 216 -19.29 15.04 1.17
CA CYS A 216 -17.88 15.35 0.89
C CYS A 216 -17.08 15.46 2.18
N GLY A 217 -15.76 15.35 2.10
CA GLY A 217 -14.86 15.65 3.21
C GLY A 217 -15.18 17.03 3.80
N GLY A 218 -15.26 17.10 5.11
CA GLY A 218 -15.70 18.32 5.82
C GLY A 218 -14.84 19.55 5.50
N PHE A 219 -13.59 19.34 5.12
CA PHE A 219 -12.69 20.41 4.64
C PHE A 219 -13.27 21.17 3.44
N HIS A 220 -13.99 20.49 2.54
CA HIS A 220 -14.55 21.07 1.31
C HIS A 220 -15.94 21.68 1.50
N GLN A 221 -16.67 21.38 2.60
CA GLN A 221 -18.07 21.75 2.78
C GLN A 221 -18.33 23.26 2.56
N ALA A 222 -17.68 24.11 3.34
CA ALA A 222 -17.90 25.58 3.28
C ALA A 222 -17.49 26.19 1.93
N ALA A 223 -16.47 25.63 1.29
CA ALA A 223 -16.02 26.06 -0.03
C ALA A 223 -17.07 25.69 -1.10
N LEU A 224 -17.60 24.48 -1.07
CA LEU A 224 -18.64 24.03 -2.00
C LEU A 224 -19.92 24.84 -1.85
N GLU A 225 -20.41 25.06 -0.64
CA GLU A 225 -21.61 25.89 -0.39
C GLU A 225 -21.45 27.29 -1.00
N ARG A 226 -20.30 27.93 -0.80
CA ARG A 226 -20.00 29.26 -1.36
C ARG A 226 -19.87 29.22 -2.89
N LEU A 227 -19.10 28.27 -3.43
CA LEU A 227 -18.85 28.17 -4.86
C LEU A 227 -20.13 27.88 -5.64
N VAL A 228 -20.96 26.96 -5.18
CA VAL A 228 -22.24 26.61 -5.82
C VAL A 228 -23.21 27.80 -5.81
N ALA A 229 -23.28 28.58 -4.71
CA ALA A 229 -24.15 29.75 -4.63
C ALA A 229 -23.77 30.85 -5.64
N ALA A 230 -22.52 30.94 -6.05
CA ALA A 230 -21.99 31.90 -7.01
C ALA A 230 -21.96 31.38 -8.46
N ARG A 231 -22.31 30.09 -8.70
CA ARG A 231 -22.05 29.42 -9.97
C ARG A 231 -23.28 29.37 -10.88
N THR A 232 -23.03 29.56 -12.17
CA THR A 232 -24.02 29.25 -13.20
C THR A 232 -23.86 27.77 -13.58
N ALA A 233 -24.99 27.06 -13.64
CA ALA A 233 -25.00 25.65 -14.01
C ALA A 233 -24.41 25.43 -15.42
N PRO A 234 -23.47 24.51 -15.59
CA PRO A 234 -22.98 24.15 -16.90
C PRO A 234 -24.04 23.39 -17.72
N PRO A 235 -23.99 23.42 -19.07
CA PRO A 235 -24.98 22.76 -19.93
C PRO A 235 -24.95 21.23 -19.87
N ALA A 236 -23.88 20.65 -19.34
CA ALA A 236 -23.68 19.21 -19.19
C ALA A 236 -22.88 18.93 -17.91
N PRO A 237 -22.91 17.68 -17.39
CA PRO A 237 -22.07 17.33 -16.26
C PRO A 237 -20.59 17.54 -16.58
N PRO A 238 -19.80 18.08 -15.64
CA PRO A 238 -18.38 18.34 -15.90
C PRO A 238 -17.65 17.04 -16.21
N ARG A 239 -16.71 17.11 -17.15
CA ARG A 239 -15.86 15.98 -17.56
C ARG A 239 -14.44 16.45 -17.78
N VAL A 240 -13.51 15.58 -17.48
CA VAL A 240 -12.09 15.71 -17.84
C VAL A 240 -11.76 14.54 -18.75
N GLU A 241 -11.27 14.85 -19.94
CA GLU A 241 -10.84 13.81 -20.87
C GLU A 241 -9.50 13.21 -20.39
N PRO A 242 -9.35 11.88 -20.43
CA PRO A 242 -8.09 11.24 -20.10
C PRO A 242 -7.00 11.65 -21.09
N PRO A 243 -5.73 11.70 -20.69
CA PRO A 243 -4.61 11.88 -21.60
C PRO A 243 -4.67 10.84 -22.73
N ALA A 244 -4.24 11.23 -23.93
CA ALA A 244 -4.16 10.30 -25.05
C ALA A 244 -3.33 9.05 -24.67
N ALA A 245 -3.76 7.87 -25.10
CA ALA A 245 -3.09 6.59 -24.78
C ALA A 245 -1.61 6.54 -25.22
N ALA A 246 -1.24 7.33 -26.22
CA ALA A 246 0.16 7.50 -26.64
C ALA A 246 1.01 8.31 -25.63
N ILE A 247 0.37 9.05 -24.71
CA ILE A 247 1.04 9.90 -23.73
C ILE A 247 1.01 9.27 -22.35
N ALA A 248 -0.15 8.72 -21.95
CA ALA A 248 -0.33 8.12 -20.62
C ALA A 248 -1.29 6.93 -20.64
N ARG A 249 -1.08 6.02 -19.71
CA ARG A 249 -2.01 4.94 -19.37
C ARG A 249 -2.74 5.32 -18.09
N THR A 250 -4.05 5.32 -18.15
CA THR A 250 -4.92 5.61 -17.00
C THR A 250 -5.90 4.48 -16.78
N GLY A 251 -6.37 4.32 -15.55
CA GLY A 251 -7.41 3.36 -15.23
C GLY A 251 -7.87 3.45 -13.78
N SER A 252 -9.08 2.95 -13.55
CA SER A 252 -9.66 2.79 -12.22
C SER A 252 -10.30 1.42 -12.12
N TYR A 253 -10.00 0.67 -11.05
CA TYR A 253 -10.49 -0.69 -10.82
C TYR A 253 -10.85 -0.88 -9.35
N LEU A 254 -11.83 -1.75 -9.08
CA LEU A 254 -12.04 -2.21 -7.72
C LEU A 254 -10.97 -3.22 -7.33
N VAL A 255 -10.47 -3.09 -6.10
CA VAL A 255 -9.49 -4.00 -5.50
C VAL A 255 -9.98 -4.45 -4.13
N PRO A 256 -9.67 -5.68 -3.69
CA PRO A 256 -9.79 -6.06 -2.30
C PRO A 256 -8.94 -5.10 -1.45
N PHE A 257 -9.44 -4.74 -0.29
CA PHE A 257 -8.71 -3.92 0.66
C PHE A 257 -8.69 -4.61 2.03
N SER A 258 -7.94 -4.09 3.01
CA SER A 258 -7.87 -4.72 4.33
C SER A 258 -7.94 -3.67 5.43
N PHE A 259 -8.38 -4.09 6.62
CA PHE A 259 -8.31 -3.25 7.81
C PHE A 259 -6.87 -2.88 8.16
N PHE A 260 -5.92 -3.78 7.90
CA PHE A 260 -4.49 -3.47 8.04
C PHE A 260 -4.07 -2.26 7.19
N ARG A 261 -4.56 -2.14 5.95
CA ARG A 261 -4.28 -0.99 5.07
C ARG A 261 -5.10 0.25 5.43
N LEU A 262 -6.26 0.09 6.03
CA LEU A 262 -7.07 1.20 6.55
C LEU A 262 -6.45 1.83 7.80
N ASP A 263 -5.77 1.04 8.63
CA ASP A 263 -5.25 1.50 9.92
C ASP A 263 -4.06 2.45 9.78
N SER A 264 -4.15 3.60 10.42
CA SER A 264 -3.08 4.60 10.44
C SER A 264 -1.83 4.14 11.21
N PHE A 265 -1.94 3.18 12.15
CA PHE A 265 -0.80 2.65 12.91
C PHE A 265 0.10 1.72 12.11
N THR A 266 -0.37 1.16 11.00
CA THR A 266 0.40 0.27 10.14
C THR A 266 1.26 1.00 9.11
N GLY A 267 1.16 2.35 9.04
CA GLY A 267 1.94 3.19 8.14
C GLY A 267 1.27 3.53 6.81
N TYR A 268 0.10 2.98 6.51
CA TYR A 268 -0.66 3.33 5.30
C TYR A 268 -1.47 4.63 5.45
N ALA A 269 -1.79 5.01 6.69
CA ALA A 269 -2.47 6.26 7.05
C ALA A 269 -3.73 6.55 6.19
N SER A 270 -4.56 5.53 5.94
CA SER A 270 -5.69 5.67 5.03
C SER A 270 -7.00 6.10 5.68
N GLY A 271 -6.97 6.49 6.95
CA GLY A 271 -8.19 6.93 7.60
C GLY A 271 -8.07 7.04 9.11
N MET A 272 -9.16 6.72 9.79
CA MET A 272 -9.19 6.66 11.24
C MET A 272 -8.40 5.44 11.76
N PRO A 273 -7.69 5.56 12.90
CA PRO A 273 -6.97 4.43 13.49
C PRO A 273 -7.95 3.39 14.04
N SER A 274 -7.49 2.14 14.17
CA SER A 274 -8.26 1.06 14.81
C SER A 274 -9.59 0.71 14.09
N PRO A 275 -9.57 0.34 12.81
CA PRO A 275 -10.78 0.11 12.02
C PRO A 275 -11.70 -0.98 12.58
N ALA A 276 -11.16 -1.99 13.30
CA ALA A 276 -12.00 -3.00 13.93
C ALA A 276 -12.86 -2.42 15.08
N PHE A 277 -12.35 -1.44 15.81
CA PHE A 277 -13.13 -0.77 16.84
C PHE A 277 -14.31 0.00 16.22
N TYR A 278 -14.08 0.77 15.16
CA TYR A 278 -15.14 1.53 14.50
C TYR A 278 -16.13 0.61 13.76
N GLN A 279 -15.70 -0.55 13.29
CA GLN A 279 -16.62 -1.56 12.77
C GLN A 279 -17.52 -2.10 13.89
N ALA A 280 -16.94 -2.45 15.05
CA ALA A 280 -17.73 -2.90 16.19
C ALA A 280 -18.71 -1.82 16.66
N LEU A 281 -18.27 -0.55 16.69
CA LEU A 281 -19.11 0.60 17.05
C LEU A 281 -20.26 0.81 16.03
N TRP A 282 -20.04 0.51 14.75
CA TRP A 282 -21.06 0.56 13.72
C TRP A 282 -22.08 -0.57 13.86
N ASP A 283 -21.61 -1.79 14.14
CA ASP A 283 -22.42 -3.00 14.23
C ASP A 283 -23.25 -3.04 15.52
N ASP A 284 -22.65 -2.69 16.68
CA ASP A 284 -23.27 -2.63 18.01
C ASP A 284 -22.63 -1.51 18.86
N PRO A 285 -23.17 -0.29 18.80
CA PRO A 285 -22.61 0.84 19.54
C PRO A 285 -22.51 0.63 21.06
N ALA A 286 -23.40 -0.15 21.65
CA ALA A 286 -23.44 -0.38 23.08
C ALA A 286 -22.43 -1.44 23.53
N GLY A 287 -22.25 -2.50 22.76
CA GLY A 287 -21.38 -3.62 23.10
C GLY A 287 -19.96 -3.52 22.52
N ALA A 288 -19.67 -2.50 21.70
CA ALA A 288 -18.36 -2.36 21.05
C ALA A 288 -17.17 -2.30 22.03
N PRO A 289 -17.21 -1.53 23.14
CA PRO A 289 -16.09 -1.43 24.07
C PRO A 289 -15.70 -2.78 24.67
N GLU A 290 -16.68 -3.53 25.17
CA GLU A 290 -16.46 -4.86 25.77
C GLU A 290 -16.04 -5.88 24.73
N THR A 291 -16.65 -5.86 23.55
CA THR A 291 -16.30 -6.73 22.42
C THR A 291 -14.83 -6.55 22.05
N MET A 292 -14.36 -5.32 21.94
CA MET A 292 -12.98 -5.02 21.55
C MET A 292 -11.99 -5.31 22.67
N ALA A 293 -12.35 -5.07 23.94
CA ALA A 293 -11.53 -5.48 25.07
C ALA A 293 -11.33 -7.00 25.08
N MET A 294 -12.39 -7.76 24.87
CA MET A 294 -12.34 -9.23 24.83
C MET A 294 -11.63 -9.77 23.60
N ALA A 295 -11.73 -9.10 22.44
CA ALA A 295 -10.95 -9.43 21.24
C ALA A 295 -9.45 -9.31 21.51
N ALA A 296 -9.01 -8.21 22.16
CA ALA A 296 -7.62 -8.01 22.54
C ALA A 296 -7.12 -9.09 23.53
N VAL A 297 -7.91 -9.41 24.54
CA VAL A 297 -7.60 -10.48 25.51
C VAL A 297 -7.48 -11.85 24.82
N THR A 298 -8.40 -12.15 23.92
CA THR A 298 -8.40 -13.42 23.16
C THR A 298 -7.15 -13.53 22.28
N ARG A 299 -6.81 -12.45 21.59
CA ARG A 299 -5.61 -12.40 20.75
C ARG A 299 -4.32 -12.58 21.58
N LEU A 300 -4.20 -11.86 22.69
CA LEU A 300 -3.07 -12.00 23.62
C LEU A 300 -2.89 -13.44 24.11
N ARG A 301 -3.98 -14.09 24.54
CA ARG A 301 -3.95 -15.50 24.96
C ARG A 301 -3.53 -16.43 23.82
N GLY A 302 -4.04 -16.19 22.62
CA GLY A 302 -3.67 -16.94 21.40
C GLY A 302 -2.18 -16.81 21.04
N ARG A 303 -1.54 -15.71 21.44
CA ARG A 303 -0.10 -15.47 21.29
C ARG A 303 0.75 -15.93 22.49
N GLY A 304 0.13 -16.64 23.44
CA GLY A 304 0.83 -17.18 24.62
C GLY A 304 1.09 -16.16 25.73
N GLN A 305 0.52 -14.94 25.63
CA GLN A 305 0.61 -13.95 26.69
C GLN A 305 -0.30 -14.33 27.86
N ARG A 306 0.19 -14.11 29.09
CA ARG A 306 -0.55 -14.46 30.31
C ARG A 306 -1.55 -13.36 30.65
N VAL A 307 -2.81 -13.59 30.35
CA VAL A 307 -3.92 -12.71 30.76
C VAL A 307 -4.94 -13.54 31.50
N SER A 308 -5.09 -13.25 32.80
CA SER A 308 -6.08 -13.91 33.66
C SER A 308 -7.50 -13.35 33.41
N THR A 309 -8.51 -14.03 33.91
CA THR A 309 -9.89 -13.50 33.90
C THR A 309 -10.00 -12.23 34.76
N ALA A 310 -9.25 -12.14 35.85
CA ALA A 310 -9.21 -10.96 36.71
C ALA A 310 -8.60 -9.75 35.96
N ASP A 311 -7.53 -9.95 35.16
CA ASP A 311 -6.94 -8.90 34.36
C ASP A 311 -7.93 -8.41 33.26
N ALA A 312 -8.69 -9.31 32.63
CA ALA A 312 -9.71 -8.95 31.65
C ALA A 312 -10.85 -8.12 32.28
N ILE A 313 -11.33 -8.52 33.45
CA ILE A 313 -12.34 -7.74 34.23
C ILE A 313 -11.77 -6.37 34.57
N ALA A 314 -10.54 -6.32 35.12
CA ALA A 314 -9.89 -5.07 35.47
C ALA A 314 -9.73 -4.13 34.27
N ALA A 315 -9.42 -4.64 33.10
CA ALA A 315 -9.32 -3.85 31.88
C ALA A 315 -10.65 -3.18 31.51
N VAL A 316 -11.75 -3.93 31.53
CA VAL A 316 -13.10 -3.41 31.27
C VAL A 316 -13.51 -2.37 32.32
N GLU A 317 -13.32 -2.66 33.62
CA GLU A 317 -13.66 -1.73 34.68
C GLU A 317 -12.83 -0.42 34.61
N LEU A 318 -11.55 -0.53 34.30
CA LEU A 318 -10.70 0.64 34.12
C LEU A 318 -11.15 1.46 32.91
N SER A 319 -11.56 0.82 31.81
CA SER A 319 -12.10 1.52 30.61
C SER A 319 -13.33 2.34 30.97
N HIS A 320 -14.28 1.76 31.74
CA HIS A 320 -15.46 2.48 32.21
C HIS A 320 -15.10 3.57 33.25
N GLY A 321 -14.08 3.32 34.09
CA GLY A 321 -13.56 4.31 35.04
C GLY A 321 -12.99 5.54 34.33
N LEU A 322 -12.16 5.31 33.31
CA LEU A 322 -11.57 6.36 32.47
C LEU A 322 -12.62 7.13 31.68
N ALA A 323 -13.60 6.43 31.11
CA ALA A 323 -14.72 7.06 30.42
C ALA A 323 -15.48 8.03 31.34
N ARG A 324 -15.84 7.61 32.55
CA ARG A 324 -16.49 8.49 33.52
C ARG A 324 -15.63 9.69 33.90
N LEU A 325 -14.33 9.48 34.12
CA LEU A 325 -13.37 10.55 34.45
C LEU A 325 -13.27 11.59 33.33
N ARG A 326 -13.34 11.16 32.07
CA ARG A 326 -13.25 12.00 30.88
C ARG A 326 -14.62 12.57 30.45
N GLY A 327 -15.71 12.23 31.14
CA GLY A 327 -17.06 12.71 30.84
C GLY A 327 -17.70 12.02 29.63
N HIS A 328 -17.27 10.80 29.29
CA HIS A 328 -17.84 10.00 28.21
C HIS A 328 -19.08 9.22 28.72
N ALA A 329 -20.09 9.14 27.88
CA ALA A 329 -21.30 8.35 28.17
C ALA A 329 -21.04 6.83 28.07
N ALA A 330 -20.14 6.44 27.17
CA ALA A 330 -19.65 5.07 27.01
C ALA A 330 -18.14 5.11 26.75
N PRO A 331 -17.38 4.03 27.05
CA PRO A 331 -15.94 3.99 26.76
C PRO A 331 -15.65 4.23 25.28
N THR A 332 -14.80 5.22 24.99
CA THR A 332 -14.27 5.45 23.66
C THR A 332 -13.15 4.45 23.33
N ARG A 333 -12.69 4.49 22.09
CA ARG A 333 -11.52 3.73 21.62
C ARG A 333 -10.31 3.92 22.54
N CYS A 334 -10.00 5.17 22.88
CA CYS A 334 -8.86 5.48 23.78
C CYS A 334 -9.08 5.00 25.21
N ASP A 335 -10.32 5.07 25.73
CA ASP A 335 -10.60 4.57 27.08
C ASP A 335 -10.37 3.06 27.19
N VAL A 336 -10.77 2.31 26.14
CA VAL A 336 -10.56 0.85 26.12
C VAL A 336 -9.08 0.51 25.95
N LEU A 337 -8.35 1.21 25.07
CA LEU A 337 -6.92 1.02 24.86
C LEU A 337 -6.12 1.33 26.14
N ASP A 338 -6.42 2.44 26.80
CA ASP A 338 -5.77 2.84 28.06
C ASP A 338 -6.11 1.87 29.19
N GLY A 339 -7.36 1.43 29.28
CA GLY A 339 -7.80 0.44 30.27
C GLY A 339 -7.09 -0.91 30.11
N LEU A 340 -6.95 -1.39 28.86
CA LEU A 340 -6.18 -2.60 28.54
C LEU A 340 -4.70 -2.42 28.90
N ALA A 341 -4.07 -1.33 28.49
CA ALA A 341 -2.67 -1.07 28.79
C ALA A 341 -2.43 -1.00 30.31
N ALA A 342 -3.27 -0.27 31.04
CA ALA A 342 -3.13 -0.13 32.48
C ALA A 342 -3.36 -1.44 33.25
N ALA A 343 -4.29 -2.28 32.79
CA ALA A 343 -4.57 -3.56 33.44
C ALA A 343 -3.53 -4.64 33.16
N LEU A 344 -3.01 -4.68 31.92
CA LEU A 344 -2.24 -5.82 31.41
C LEU A 344 -0.73 -5.60 31.44
N ILE A 345 -0.25 -4.36 31.32
CA ILE A 345 1.18 -4.06 31.28
C ILE A 345 1.63 -3.77 32.74
N LYS A 346 2.49 -4.64 33.26
CA LYS A 346 2.96 -4.56 34.68
C LYS A 346 4.32 -3.85 34.80
N GLU A 347 4.99 -3.63 33.69
CA GLU A 347 6.31 -2.98 33.68
C GLU A 347 6.18 -1.53 33.19
N ALA A 348 7.16 -0.70 33.52
CA ALA A 348 7.21 0.68 33.04
C ALA A 348 7.46 0.70 31.53
N LEU A 349 6.59 1.38 30.78
CA LEU A 349 6.77 1.58 29.35
C LEU A 349 7.97 2.49 29.08
N ARG A 350 8.79 2.12 28.09
CA ARG A 350 9.96 2.90 27.65
C ARG A 350 9.62 4.05 26.71
N ALA A 351 8.44 4.02 26.13
CA ALA A 351 7.92 5.03 25.20
C ALA A 351 6.43 5.25 25.46
N PRO A 352 5.87 6.40 25.05
CA PRO A 352 4.43 6.63 25.07
C PRO A 352 3.67 5.57 24.29
N VAL A 353 2.43 5.30 24.68
CA VAL A 353 1.55 4.37 23.94
C VAL A 353 1.30 4.88 22.52
N PRO A 354 1.24 4.00 21.51
CA PRO A 354 1.15 4.40 20.09
C PRO A 354 -0.03 5.32 19.78
N TRP A 355 -1.16 5.13 20.42
CA TRP A 355 -2.38 5.89 20.16
C TRP A 355 -2.40 7.30 20.77
N SER A 356 -1.49 7.61 21.73
CA SER A 356 -1.37 8.98 22.26
C SER A 356 -0.62 9.90 21.31
N ALA A 357 0.32 9.39 20.52
CA ALA A 357 1.20 10.18 19.66
C ALA A 357 1.09 9.83 18.16
N ARG A 358 0.14 8.99 17.76
CA ARG A 358 0.01 8.44 16.39
C ARG A 358 1.33 7.89 15.82
N THR A 359 2.12 7.25 16.65
CA THR A 359 3.38 6.64 16.25
C THR A 359 3.15 5.23 15.71
N THR A 360 3.92 4.85 14.69
CA THR A 360 3.96 3.47 14.22
C THR A 360 4.66 2.57 15.24
N LEU A 361 4.27 1.29 15.28
CA LEU A 361 4.91 0.31 16.15
C LEU A 361 6.39 0.14 15.75
N ALA A 362 7.30 0.48 16.66
CA ALA A 362 8.74 0.35 16.47
C ALA A 362 9.25 -1.05 16.86
N ARG A 363 10.45 -1.43 16.39
CA ARG A 363 11.11 -2.63 16.90
C ARG A 363 11.37 -2.49 18.40
N GLY A 364 10.97 -3.50 19.18
CA GLY A 364 11.11 -3.50 20.63
C GLY A 364 9.94 -2.89 21.40
N THR A 365 8.83 -2.56 20.73
CA THR A 365 7.56 -2.24 21.39
C THR A 365 7.11 -3.43 22.24
N ASP A 366 6.53 -3.13 23.42
CA ASP A 366 6.02 -4.16 24.33
C ASP A 366 5.06 -5.12 23.62
N PRO A 367 5.22 -6.46 23.76
CA PRO A 367 4.40 -7.45 23.08
C PRO A 367 2.90 -7.31 23.36
N TYR A 368 2.49 -6.85 24.54
CA TYR A 368 1.09 -6.59 24.85
C TYR A 368 0.55 -5.44 24.00
N LEU A 369 1.31 -4.34 23.86
CA LEU A 369 0.91 -3.20 23.03
C LEU A 369 0.77 -3.61 21.56
N VAL A 370 1.69 -4.44 21.06
CA VAL A 370 1.63 -4.94 19.66
C VAL A 370 0.33 -5.69 19.41
N GLU A 371 -0.04 -6.61 20.30
CA GLU A 371 -1.23 -7.44 20.13
C GLU A 371 -2.53 -6.66 20.42
N ILE A 372 -2.51 -5.70 21.34
CA ILE A 372 -3.65 -4.78 21.58
C ILE A 372 -3.92 -3.94 20.33
N VAL A 373 -2.90 -3.28 19.77
CA VAL A 373 -3.04 -2.50 18.55
C VAL A 373 -3.52 -3.39 17.38
N ALA A 374 -2.95 -4.59 17.23
CA ALA A 374 -3.36 -5.51 16.19
C ALA A 374 -4.82 -6.00 16.32
N ALA A 375 -5.33 -6.16 17.57
CA ALA A 375 -6.74 -6.48 17.78
C ALA A 375 -7.66 -5.35 17.35
N PHE A 376 -7.27 -4.10 17.63
CA PHE A 376 -8.03 -2.90 17.26
C PHE A 376 -7.93 -2.56 15.77
N SER A 377 -6.83 -2.88 15.14
CA SER A 377 -6.66 -2.88 13.68
C SER A 377 -7.61 -3.90 13.02
N GLY A 378 -7.60 -5.11 13.54
CA GLY A 378 -8.37 -6.24 13.04
C GLY A 378 -7.71 -6.94 11.85
N ASP A 379 -8.16 -8.16 11.59
CA ASP A 379 -7.63 -9.04 10.54
C ASP A 379 -8.62 -9.19 9.36
N ARG A 380 -9.55 -8.22 9.18
CA ARG A 380 -10.56 -8.30 8.12
C ARG A 380 -9.95 -7.93 6.78
N ASP A 381 -10.00 -8.88 5.85
CA ASP A 381 -9.68 -8.67 4.45
C ASP A 381 -10.96 -8.66 3.61
N GLY A 382 -10.99 -7.80 2.61
CA GLY A 382 -12.09 -7.72 1.68
C GLY A 382 -11.93 -8.67 0.51
N ALA A 383 -13.03 -8.90 -0.19
CA ALA A 383 -13.03 -9.68 -1.42
C ALA A 383 -14.00 -9.10 -2.45
N LEU A 384 -13.63 -9.16 -3.72
CA LEU A 384 -14.50 -8.71 -4.80
C LEU A 384 -15.57 -9.77 -5.07
N ALA A 385 -16.77 -9.30 -5.33
CA ALA A 385 -17.87 -10.17 -5.78
C ALA A 385 -17.57 -10.77 -7.16
N PRO A 386 -18.06 -11.99 -7.44
CA PRO A 386 -17.99 -12.56 -8.78
C PRO A 386 -18.61 -11.63 -9.83
N GLY A 387 -17.96 -11.54 -11.01
CA GLY A 387 -18.42 -10.66 -12.08
C GLY A 387 -17.89 -9.23 -12.01
N THR A 388 -17.14 -8.85 -10.98
CA THR A 388 -16.45 -7.56 -10.93
C THR A 388 -15.42 -7.48 -12.07
N PRO A 389 -15.46 -6.45 -12.93
CA PRO A 389 -14.48 -6.26 -13.99
C PRO A 389 -13.05 -6.14 -13.44
N GLN A 390 -12.14 -6.87 -14.06
CA GLN A 390 -10.74 -6.90 -13.68
C GLN A 390 -9.85 -6.45 -14.83
N PRO A 391 -8.65 -5.90 -14.55
CA PRO A 391 -7.72 -5.49 -15.60
C PRO A 391 -7.23 -6.72 -16.40
N PRO A 392 -6.86 -6.52 -17.69
CA PRO A 392 -6.43 -7.60 -18.58
C PRO A 392 -5.26 -8.42 -18.04
N LEU A 393 -4.36 -7.81 -17.24
CA LEU A 393 -3.24 -8.49 -16.59
C LEU A 393 -3.67 -9.71 -15.77
N VAL A 394 -4.82 -9.66 -15.12
CA VAL A 394 -5.31 -10.78 -14.28
C VAL A 394 -5.60 -12.01 -15.13
N ALA A 395 -6.26 -11.83 -16.28
CA ALA A 395 -6.55 -12.91 -17.21
C ALA A 395 -5.28 -13.44 -17.90
N ASP A 396 -4.38 -12.54 -18.30
CA ASP A 396 -3.10 -12.88 -18.92
C ASP A 396 -2.22 -13.70 -17.97
N LEU A 397 -2.10 -13.26 -16.72
CA LEU A 397 -1.34 -14.00 -15.70
C LEU A 397 -1.93 -15.40 -15.45
N ALA A 398 -3.24 -15.53 -15.36
CA ALA A 398 -3.87 -16.83 -15.19
C ALA A 398 -3.57 -17.77 -16.38
N ALA A 399 -3.61 -17.25 -17.61
CA ALA A 399 -3.25 -17.99 -18.82
C ALA A 399 -1.76 -18.39 -18.86
N GLU A 400 -0.86 -17.48 -18.52
CA GLU A 400 0.61 -17.73 -18.46
C GLU A 400 0.94 -18.82 -17.42
N LEU A 401 0.32 -18.78 -16.22
CA LEU A 401 0.50 -19.79 -15.19
C LEU A 401 0.01 -21.17 -15.66
N ALA A 402 -1.20 -21.22 -16.24
CA ALA A 402 -1.79 -22.45 -16.75
C ALA A 402 -0.94 -23.07 -17.88
N ALA A 403 -0.42 -22.24 -18.79
CA ALA A 403 0.41 -22.69 -19.92
C ALA A 403 1.70 -23.41 -19.48
N VAL A 404 2.23 -23.08 -18.30
CA VAL A 404 3.45 -23.70 -17.75
C VAL A 404 3.17 -24.66 -16.58
N GLY A 405 1.90 -25.01 -16.34
CA GLY A 405 1.50 -25.92 -15.27
C GLY A 405 1.84 -25.41 -13.87
N LEU A 406 1.74 -24.11 -13.65
CA LEU A 406 1.89 -23.47 -12.34
C LEU A 406 0.53 -23.02 -11.80
N ALA A 407 0.37 -23.08 -10.48
CA ALA A 407 -0.84 -22.62 -9.81
C ALA A 407 -0.49 -22.03 -8.44
N TRP A 408 -1.32 -21.10 -7.98
CA TRP A 408 -1.28 -20.61 -6.61
C TRP A 408 -1.71 -21.72 -5.64
N SER A 409 -1.12 -21.75 -4.46
CA SER A 409 -1.47 -22.66 -3.37
C SER A 409 -1.72 -21.86 -2.10
N ARG A 410 -2.69 -22.27 -1.29
CA ARG A 410 -2.93 -21.66 0.03
C ARG A 410 -1.94 -22.11 1.10
N THR A 411 -1.14 -23.11 0.81
CA THR A 411 -0.10 -23.63 1.70
C THR A 411 1.25 -23.56 1.00
N PRO A 412 2.37 -23.32 1.74
CA PRO A 412 3.72 -23.31 1.18
C PRO A 412 4.06 -24.66 0.53
N THR A 413 3.83 -24.80 -0.77
CA THR A 413 4.12 -26.02 -1.54
C THR A 413 5.35 -25.75 -2.41
N PRO A 414 6.42 -26.58 -2.31
CA PRO A 414 7.63 -26.37 -3.07
C PRO A 414 7.42 -26.72 -4.55
N ILE A 415 7.67 -25.74 -5.42
CA ILE A 415 7.71 -25.90 -6.87
C ILE A 415 9.17 -26.11 -7.25
N ARG A 416 9.52 -27.31 -7.69
CA ARG A 416 10.87 -27.68 -8.11
C ARG A 416 11.02 -27.48 -9.61
N VAL A 417 12.04 -26.73 -10.01
CA VAL A 417 12.36 -26.48 -11.42
C VAL A 417 13.80 -26.95 -11.66
N ASP A 418 13.95 -28.08 -12.34
CA ASP A 418 15.23 -28.53 -12.85
C ASP A 418 15.59 -27.64 -14.05
N ILE A 419 16.66 -26.86 -13.93
CA ILE A 419 17.01 -25.84 -14.94
C ILE A 419 17.42 -26.44 -16.30
N PHE A 420 17.71 -27.72 -16.37
CA PHE A 420 18.03 -28.44 -17.60
C PHE A 420 16.82 -29.13 -18.23
N ALA A 421 15.65 -29.12 -17.56
CA ALA A 421 14.43 -29.68 -18.13
C ALA A 421 13.96 -28.85 -19.35
N PRO A 422 13.35 -29.50 -20.35
CA PRO A 422 12.93 -28.82 -21.58
C PRO A 422 11.95 -27.65 -21.34
N ASP A 423 11.10 -27.73 -20.31
CA ASP A 423 10.11 -26.74 -19.92
C ASP A 423 10.65 -25.68 -18.93
N ALA A 424 11.87 -25.86 -18.42
CA ALA A 424 12.45 -25.01 -17.39
C ALA A 424 12.50 -23.54 -17.77
N ALA A 425 12.87 -23.22 -19.00
CA ALA A 425 12.98 -21.85 -19.46
C ALA A 425 11.63 -21.12 -19.43
N ALA A 426 10.54 -21.81 -19.80
CA ALA A 426 9.20 -21.24 -19.79
C ALA A 426 8.71 -21.04 -18.35
N ARG A 427 8.85 -22.03 -17.47
CA ARG A 427 8.45 -21.94 -16.06
C ARG A 427 9.25 -20.86 -15.31
N ARG A 428 10.56 -20.81 -15.50
CA ARG A 428 11.44 -19.78 -14.91
C ARG A 428 11.02 -18.39 -15.36
N ARG A 429 10.72 -18.20 -16.64
CA ARG A 429 10.30 -16.91 -17.19
C ARG A 429 9.08 -16.35 -16.45
N VAL A 430 8.06 -17.16 -16.23
CA VAL A 430 6.85 -16.77 -15.49
C VAL A 430 7.18 -16.44 -14.03
N LEU A 431 7.95 -17.30 -13.35
CA LEU A 431 8.31 -17.12 -11.94
C LEU A 431 9.15 -15.86 -11.70
N TYR A 432 10.12 -15.59 -12.57
CA TYR A 432 10.97 -14.40 -12.46
C TYR A 432 10.20 -13.11 -12.81
N ARG A 433 9.26 -13.15 -13.76
CA ARG A 433 8.36 -12.02 -14.04
C ARG A 433 7.47 -11.70 -12.85
N LEU A 434 6.86 -12.70 -12.22
CA LEU A 434 6.08 -12.53 -11.00
C LEU A 434 6.91 -11.93 -9.85
N ARG A 435 8.15 -12.38 -9.71
CA ARG A 435 9.07 -11.83 -8.72
C ARG A 435 9.37 -10.35 -8.99
N TRP A 436 9.59 -9.97 -10.25
CA TRP A 436 9.78 -8.57 -10.63
C TRP A 436 8.56 -7.70 -10.33
N LEU A 437 7.36 -8.22 -10.49
CA LEU A 437 6.14 -7.50 -10.11
C LEU A 437 6.03 -7.29 -8.61
N GLY A 438 6.74 -8.07 -7.80
CA GLY A 438 6.66 -7.99 -6.34
C GLY A 438 5.32 -8.47 -5.78
N VAL A 439 4.67 -9.42 -6.47
CA VAL A 439 3.40 -9.99 -6.00
C VAL A 439 3.63 -10.76 -4.69
N PRO A 440 2.85 -10.48 -3.62
CA PRO A 440 2.96 -11.21 -2.36
C PRO A 440 2.82 -12.72 -2.56
N GLY A 441 3.60 -13.49 -1.78
CA GLY A 441 3.57 -14.95 -1.85
C GLY A 441 4.44 -15.58 -2.93
N VAL A 442 5.10 -14.80 -3.78
CA VAL A 442 6.09 -15.28 -4.76
C VAL A 442 7.48 -15.29 -4.12
N GLN A 443 8.03 -16.46 -3.88
CA GLN A 443 9.32 -16.61 -3.23
C GLN A 443 10.19 -17.67 -3.91
N ARG A 444 11.45 -17.32 -4.20
CA ARG A 444 12.50 -18.29 -4.52
C ARG A 444 13.18 -18.73 -3.22
N VAL A 445 12.88 -19.96 -2.81
CA VAL A 445 13.40 -20.56 -1.56
C VAL A 445 14.84 -21.04 -1.73
N GLN A 446 15.17 -21.61 -2.91
CA GLN A 446 16.48 -22.14 -3.21
C GLN A 446 16.88 -21.78 -4.64
N ARG A 447 18.15 -21.41 -4.82
CA ARG A 447 18.79 -21.22 -6.13
C ARG A 447 19.40 -22.54 -6.62
N ALA A 448 19.49 -22.70 -7.93
CA ALA A 448 20.30 -23.77 -8.49
C ALA A 448 21.78 -23.54 -8.13
N ASP A 449 22.48 -24.59 -7.76
CA ASP A 449 23.93 -24.60 -7.50
C ASP A 449 24.63 -25.44 -8.59
N LEU A 450 25.37 -24.77 -9.45
CA LEU A 450 26.07 -25.38 -10.58
C LEU A 450 27.55 -25.51 -10.33
N ARG A 451 28.02 -25.29 -9.10
CA ARG A 451 29.45 -25.44 -8.76
C ARG A 451 29.91 -26.87 -8.95
N ARG A 452 31.12 -27.02 -9.48
CA ARG A 452 31.74 -28.33 -9.76
C ARG A 452 31.79 -29.22 -8.50
N GLY A 453 31.30 -30.44 -8.61
CA GLY A 453 31.22 -31.39 -7.50
C GLY A 453 30.05 -31.24 -6.54
N ARG A 454 29.21 -30.20 -6.71
CA ARG A 454 27.99 -29.96 -5.93
C ARG A 454 26.78 -29.60 -6.81
N THR A 455 26.75 -30.07 -8.05
CA THR A 455 25.68 -29.71 -8.98
C THR A 455 24.31 -30.05 -8.44
N GLN A 456 23.54 -29.04 -8.04
CA GLN A 456 22.13 -29.13 -7.71
C GLN A 456 21.37 -28.25 -8.70
N PRO A 457 20.96 -28.79 -9.86
CA PRO A 457 20.36 -27.99 -10.94
C PRO A 457 18.89 -27.63 -10.67
N VAL A 458 18.46 -27.62 -9.42
CA VAL A 458 17.07 -27.42 -9.05
C VAL A 458 16.91 -26.10 -8.33
N GLU A 459 16.08 -25.22 -8.90
CA GLU A 459 15.50 -24.09 -8.17
C GLU A 459 14.25 -24.55 -7.42
N VAL A 460 14.04 -24.00 -6.21
CA VAL A 460 12.82 -24.24 -5.44
C VAL A 460 12.11 -22.91 -5.25
N TRP A 461 10.85 -22.88 -5.66
CA TRP A 461 9.96 -21.73 -5.58
C TRP A 461 8.73 -22.06 -4.77
N GLN A 462 8.04 -21.02 -4.33
CA GLN A 462 6.71 -21.09 -3.72
C GLN A 462 5.82 -20.00 -4.34
N LEU A 463 4.58 -20.37 -4.64
CA LEU A 463 3.51 -19.46 -5.02
C LEU A 463 2.39 -19.65 -3.99
N VAL A 464 2.37 -18.78 -2.97
CA VAL A 464 1.40 -18.86 -1.87
C VAL A 464 0.40 -17.73 -2.02
N GLU A 465 -0.85 -18.08 -2.30
CA GLU A 465 -1.94 -17.12 -2.34
C GLU A 465 -2.36 -16.74 -0.93
N ASP A 466 -2.32 -15.47 -0.61
CA ASP A 466 -2.93 -14.86 0.57
C ASP A 466 -4.00 -13.84 0.14
N ASP A 467 -4.70 -13.25 1.10
CA ASP A 467 -5.80 -12.31 0.84
C ASP A 467 -5.35 -11.02 0.15
N ARG A 468 -4.04 -10.73 0.12
CA ARG A 468 -3.43 -9.57 -0.56
C ARG A 468 -3.04 -9.87 -2.00
N THR A 469 -2.87 -11.14 -2.37
CA THR A 469 -2.33 -11.54 -3.67
C THR A 469 -3.18 -11.02 -4.82
N ALA A 470 -4.51 -11.22 -4.75
CA ALA A 470 -5.44 -10.76 -5.79
C ALA A 470 -5.41 -9.25 -5.98
N GLY A 471 -5.44 -8.48 -4.88
CA GLY A 471 -5.34 -7.02 -4.92
C GLY A 471 -4.03 -6.53 -5.52
N ALA A 472 -2.91 -7.14 -5.11
CA ALA A 472 -1.59 -6.79 -5.62
C ALA A 472 -1.45 -7.07 -7.13
N ILE A 473 -2.04 -8.15 -7.65
CA ILE A 473 -2.05 -8.43 -9.09
C ILE A 473 -2.84 -7.36 -9.85
N ILE A 474 -4.01 -6.96 -9.34
CA ILE A 474 -4.81 -5.89 -9.94
C ILE A 474 -4.03 -4.57 -9.92
N GLU A 475 -3.38 -4.23 -8.82
CA GLU A 475 -2.54 -3.03 -8.68
C GLU A 475 -1.34 -3.05 -9.64
N CYS A 476 -0.78 -4.23 -9.94
CA CYS A 476 0.28 -4.38 -10.93
C CYS A 476 -0.15 -4.05 -12.38
N ALA A 477 -1.46 -3.99 -12.66
CA ALA A 477 -1.96 -3.61 -13.98
C ALA A 477 -1.57 -2.19 -14.41
N VAL A 478 -1.19 -1.33 -13.47
CA VAL A 478 -0.59 -0.02 -13.73
C VAL A 478 0.65 -0.13 -14.64
N TRP A 479 1.41 -1.22 -14.51
CA TRP A 479 2.65 -1.44 -15.25
C TRP A 479 2.44 -2.02 -16.65
N GLY A 480 1.30 -2.67 -16.93
CA GLY A 480 1.00 -3.23 -18.25
C GLY A 480 -0.20 -4.17 -18.26
N ALA A 481 -0.70 -4.46 -19.44
CA ALA A 481 -1.85 -5.33 -19.67
C ALA A 481 -1.49 -6.83 -19.66
N THR A 482 -0.22 -7.17 -19.79
CA THR A 482 0.29 -8.55 -19.78
C THR A 482 1.39 -8.72 -18.74
N LEU A 483 1.59 -9.94 -18.25
CA LEU A 483 2.66 -10.28 -17.31
C LEU A 483 4.04 -9.85 -17.84
N ALA A 484 4.29 -10.08 -19.14
CA ALA A 484 5.54 -9.69 -19.78
C ALA A 484 5.75 -8.17 -19.78
N ALA A 485 4.74 -7.41 -20.23
CA ALA A 485 4.84 -5.96 -20.30
C ALA A 485 4.92 -5.33 -18.91
N ALA A 486 4.09 -5.78 -17.97
CA ALA A 486 4.07 -5.26 -16.61
C ALA A 486 5.38 -5.51 -15.87
N ALA A 487 5.93 -6.72 -15.96
CA ALA A 487 7.21 -7.05 -15.33
C ALA A 487 8.37 -6.25 -15.96
N LEU A 488 8.39 -6.08 -17.28
CA LEU A 488 9.43 -5.28 -17.96
C LEU A 488 9.39 -3.81 -17.52
N ALA A 489 8.20 -3.20 -17.46
CA ALA A 489 8.04 -1.83 -16.98
C ALA A 489 8.53 -1.68 -15.53
N ARG A 490 8.22 -2.66 -14.67
CA ARG A 490 8.69 -2.69 -13.30
C ARG A 490 10.21 -2.83 -13.19
N VAL A 491 10.82 -3.64 -14.07
CA VAL A 491 12.29 -3.75 -14.20
C VAL A 491 12.89 -2.38 -14.48
N TYR A 492 12.45 -1.71 -15.55
CA TYR A 492 13.00 -0.39 -15.92
C TYR A 492 12.86 0.64 -14.80
N ARG A 493 11.74 0.67 -14.07
CA ARG A 493 11.56 1.55 -12.92
C ARG A 493 12.58 1.27 -11.82
N HIS A 494 12.75 -0.01 -11.48
CA HIS A 494 13.68 -0.42 -10.42
C HIS A 494 15.14 -0.16 -10.80
N LEU A 495 15.51 -0.35 -12.05
CA LEU A 495 16.86 -0.11 -12.52
C LEU A 495 17.36 1.32 -12.31
N GLN A 496 16.47 2.31 -12.30
CA GLN A 496 16.86 3.71 -12.04
C GLN A 496 17.37 3.92 -10.62
N GLU A 497 16.97 3.07 -9.68
CA GLU A 497 17.30 3.16 -8.26
C GLU A 497 18.56 2.37 -7.88
N LEU A 498 19.03 1.43 -8.75
CA LEU A 498 20.16 0.57 -8.46
C LEU A 498 21.49 1.27 -8.71
N THR A 499 22.38 1.20 -7.70
CA THR A 499 23.74 1.76 -7.78
C THR A 499 24.84 0.74 -7.37
N GLY A 500 24.50 -0.24 -6.53
CA GLY A 500 25.44 -1.24 -6.01
C GLY A 500 25.72 -2.36 -7.00
N VAL A 501 26.97 -2.83 -7.05
CA VAL A 501 27.39 -3.90 -7.97
C VAL A 501 26.65 -5.22 -7.74
N ALA A 502 26.40 -5.58 -6.47
CA ALA A 502 25.67 -6.80 -6.11
C ALA A 502 24.21 -6.75 -6.55
N GLU A 503 23.58 -5.57 -6.46
CA GLU A 503 22.20 -5.32 -6.88
C GLU A 503 22.08 -5.36 -8.40
N LEU A 504 23.00 -4.71 -9.12
CA LEU A 504 23.06 -4.75 -10.59
C LEU A 504 23.25 -6.18 -11.11
N ALA A 505 24.18 -6.96 -10.53
CA ALA A 505 24.36 -8.35 -10.89
C ALA A 505 23.13 -9.21 -10.61
N ALA A 506 22.41 -8.93 -9.52
CA ALA A 506 21.13 -9.59 -9.21
C ALA A 506 20.05 -9.25 -10.23
N ALA A 507 19.94 -7.97 -10.59
CA ALA A 507 18.99 -7.51 -11.58
C ALA A 507 19.26 -8.11 -12.98
N MET A 508 20.53 -8.22 -13.37
CA MET A 508 20.93 -8.88 -14.62
C MET A 508 20.52 -10.36 -14.63
N GLU A 509 20.74 -11.08 -13.52
CA GLU A 509 20.32 -12.48 -13.39
C GLU A 509 18.80 -12.64 -13.51
N ASP A 510 18.04 -11.86 -12.72
CA ASP A 510 16.59 -11.94 -12.72
C ASP A 510 16.00 -11.51 -14.09
N ALA A 511 16.58 -10.50 -14.75
CA ALA A 511 16.19 -10.05 -16.09
C ALA A 511 16.45 -11.11 -17.17
N LEU A 512 17.59 -11.78 -17.13
CA LEU A 512 17.91 -12.86 -18.08
C LEU A 512 16.87 -13.98 -18.00
N HIS A 513 16.59 -14.44 -16.76
CA HIS A 513 15.64 -15.52 -16.55
C HIS A 513 14.19 -15.13 -16.82
N ALA A 514 13.85 -13.84 -16.67
CA ALA A 514 12.55 -13.29 -17.09
C ALA A 514 12.40 -13.17 -18.63
N GLY A 515 13.48 -13.39 -19.38
CA GLY A 515 13.50 -13.30 -20.84
C GLY A 515 13.77 -11.89 -21.38
N TYR A 516 14.36 -10.99 -20.57
CA TYR A 516 14.63 -9.60 -20.93
C TYR A 516 16.13 -9.40 -21.26
N GLY A 517 16.62 -10.11 -22.30
CA GLY A 517 18.03 -10.07 -22.67
C GLY A 517 18.56 -8.67 -23.01
N ALA A 518 17.74 -7.81 -23.64
CA ALA A 518 18.12 -6.43 -23.93
C ALA A 518 18.43 -5.61 -22.65
N VAL A 519 17.71 -5.88 -21.56
CA VAL A 519 18.00 -5.26 -20.24
C VAL A 519 19.37 -5.65 -19.72
N VAL A 520 19.75 -6.92 -19.89
CA VAL A 520 21.10 -7.40 -19.49
C VAL A 520 22.19 -6.65 -20.24
N ASP A 521 21.99 -6.43 -21.55
CA ASP A 521 22.94 -5.72 -22.38
C ASP A 521 23.09 -4.24 -21.96
N GLN A 522 21.99 -3.57 -21.61
CA GLN A 522 22.01 -2.20 -21.08
C GLN A 522 22.70 -2.10 -19.69
N LEU A 523 22.51 -3.10 -18.84
CA LEU A 523 23.13 -3.10 -17.50
C LEU A 523 24.63 -3.37 -17.51
N ARG A 524 25.16 -3.94 -18.58
CA ARG A 524 26.58 -4.34 -18.65
C ARG A 524 27.54 -3.17 -18.43
N GLU A 525 27.31 -2.02 -19.06
CA GLU A 525 28.15 -0.84 -18.90
C GLU A 525 28.06 -0.27 -17.47
N ARG A 526 26.84 -0.19 -16.93
CA ARG A 526 26.61 0.29 -15.55
C ARG A 526 27.25 -0.65 -14.52
N ALA A 527 27.18 -1.96 -14.75
CA ALA A 527 27.82 -2.95 -13.89
C ALA A 527 29.36 -2.82 -13.94
N ALA A 528 29.98 -2.59 -15.11
CA ALA A 528 31.39 -2.35 -15.22
C ALA A 528 31.84 -1.11 -14.42
N ASP A 529 31.11 -0.01 -14.53
CA ASP A 529 31.35 1.21 -13.76
C ASP A 529 31.20 1.00 -12.25
N ALA A 530 30.19 0.25 -11.82
CA ALA A 530 29.96 -0.08 -10.42
C ALA A 530 31.06 -0.98 -9.86
N ILE A 531 31.51 -1.97 -10.62
CA ILE A 531 32.63 -2.87 -10.26
C ILE A 531 33.89 -2.05 -9.99
N ALA A 532 34.23 -1.12 -10.88
CA ALA A 532 35.45 -0.31 -10.75
C ALA A 532 35.47 0.52 -9.45
N ARG A 533 34.31 0.93 -8.97
CA ARG A 533 34.13 1.80 -7.78
C ARG A 533 33.78 1.02 -6.50
N GLU A 534 33.51 -0.28 -6.56
CA GLU A 534 33.04 -1.06 -5.42
C GLU A 534 34.06 -1.09 -4.28
N PRO A 535 33.76 -0.60 -3.07
CA PRO A 535 34.68 -0.60 -1.94
C PRO A 535 34.57 -1.85 -1.06
N GLN A 536 33.53 -2.69 -1.21
CA GLN A 536 33.24 -3.79 -0.29
C GLN A 536 33.50 -5.14 -0.92
N PHE A 537 34.37 -5.96 -0.28
CA PHE A 537 34.67 -7.30 -0.74
C PHE A 537 33.44 -8.21 -0.84
N ALA A 538 32.54 -8.15 0.15
CA ALA A 538 31.31 -8.95 0.17
C ALA A 538 30.40 -8.66 -1.04
N ALA A 539 30.27 -7.39 -1.42
CA ALA A 539 29.47 -6.97 -2.58
C ALA A 539 30.10 -7.44 -3.90
N ALA A 540 31.43 -7.30 -4.03
CA ALA A 540 32.15 -7.80 -5.20
C ALA A 540 32.09 -9.34 -5.31
N GLY A 541 32.20 -10.08 -4.20
CA GLY A 541 32.04 -11.53 -4.14
C GLY A 541 30.63 -11.98 -4.52
N ALA A 542 29.60 -11.30 -4.03
CA ALA A 542 28.21 -11.60 -4.39
C ALA A 542 27.93 -11.34 -5.88
N ALA A 543 28.46 -10.25 -6.44
CA ALA A 543 28.37 -9.97 -7.88
C ALA A 543 29.11 -11.02 -8.71
N LEU A 544 30.31 -11.42 -8.29
CA LEU A 544 31.09 -12.46 -8.95
C LEU A 544 30.33 -13.79 -9.04
N ALA A 545 29.74 -14.24 -7.94
CA ALA A 545 28.93 -15.46 -7.91
C ALA A 545 27.74 -15.42 -8.89
N ARG A 546 27.08 -14.27 -9.01
CA ARG A 546 25.92 -14.09 -9.90
C ARG A 546 26.34 -14.02 -11.37
N LEU A 547 27.38 -13.23 -11.68
CA LEU A 547 27.89 -13.11 -13.06
C LEU A 547 28.47 -14.42 -13.57
N ALA A 548 29.10 -15.21 -12.69
CA ALA A 548 29.55 -16.56 -13.02
C ALA A 548 28.37 -17.48 -13.36
N ALA A 549 27.29 -17.46 -12.56
CA ALA A 549 26.08 -18.24 -12.84
C ALA A 549 25.41 -17.81 -14.15
N LEU A 550 25.40 -16.50 -14.45
CA LEU A 550 24.89 -15.96 -15.72
C LEU A 550 25.70 -16.41 -16.91
N HIS A 551 27.01 -16.38 -16.81
CA HIS A 551 27.94 -16.84 -17.87
C HIS A 551 27.74 -18.32 -18.19
N VAL A 552 27.53 -19.16 -17.16
CA VAL A 552 27.19 -20.58 -17.35
C VAL A 552 25.81 -20.75 -18.02
N ALA A 553 24.84 -19.96 -17.61
CA ALA A 553 23.48 -20.05 -18.15
C ALA A 553 23.38 -19.64 -19.63
N ASP A 554 24.17 -18.63 -20.04
CA ASP A 554 24.21 -18.14 -21.42
C ASP A 554 25.61 -17.59 -21.78
N PRO A 555 26.53 -18.46 -22.22
CA PRO A 555 27.91 -18.05 -22.59
C PRO A 555 27.93 -17.06 -23.79
N THR A 556 26.89 -17.04 -24.60
CA THR A 556 26.84 -16.21 -25.83
C THR A 556 26.66 -14.72 -25.54
N ARG A 557 26.28 -14.35 -24.32
CA ARG A 557 26.05 -12.97 -23.89
C ARG A 557 27.30 -12.11 -23.71
N GLY A 558 28.50 -12.67 -23.90
CA GLY A 558 29.73 -11.90 -23.81
C GLY A 558 30.03 -11.33 -22.43
N LEU A 559 29.61 -12.01 -21.37
CA LEU A 559 29.81 -11.56 -19.96
C LEU A 559 31.21 -11.89 -19.42
N ALA A 560 32.07 -12.63 -20.17
CA ALA A 560 33.39 -13.04 -19.74
C ALA A 560 34.28 -11.84 -19.33
N GLY A 561 34.23 -10.72 -20.10
CA GLY A 561 35.00 -9.53 -19.74
C GLY A 561 34.53 -8.88 -18.42
N LEU A 562 33.21 -8.85 -18.17
CA LEU A 562 32.68 -8.33 -16.91
C LEU A 562 33.01 -9.26 -15.73
N LEU A 563 32.98 -10.57 -15.96
CA LEU A 563 33.38 -11.57 -14.99
C LEU A 563 34.85 -11.41 -14.58
N GLY A 564 35.77 -11.17 -15.56
CA GLY A 564 37.15 -10.84 -15.30
C GLY A 564 37.34 -9.59 -14.45
N GLN A 565 36.65 -8.51 -14.80
CA GLN A 565 36.71 -7.23 -14.06
C GLN A 565 36.26 -7.38 -12.59
N VAL A 566 35.15 -8.08 -12.34
CA VAL A 566 34.68 -8.28 -10.96
C VAL A 566 35.60 -9.22 -10.18
N LEU A 567 36.20 -10.20 -10.82
CA LEU A 567 37.21 -11.08 -10.20
C LEU A 567 38.45 -10.29 -9.79
N ASP A 568 39.01 -9.46 -10.69
CA ASP A 568 40.14 -8.58 -10.40
C ASP A 568 39.83 -7.64 -9.23
N ARG A 569 38.62 -7.04 -9.22
CA ARG A 569 38.21 -6.18 -8.13
C ARG A 569 38.06 -6.91 -6.80
N ALA A 570 37.46 -8.11 -6.80
CA ALA A 570 37.33 -8.94 -5.62
C ALA A 570 38.73 -9.37 -5.06
N LEU A 571 39.67 -9.73 -5.93
CA LEU A 571 41.04 -10.05 -5.52
C LEU A 571 41.75 -8.85 -4.89
N TRP A 572 41.66 -7.67 -5.52
CA TRP A 572 42.24 -6.45 -4.98
C TRP A 572 41.67 -6.10 -3.60
N LEU A 573 40.38 -6.24 -3.42
CA LEU A 573 39.72 -6.00 -2.14
C LEU A 573 40.09 -7.06 -1.09
N LEU A 574 40.23 -8.32 -1.48
CA LEU A 574 40.69 -9.40 -0.60
C LEU A 574 42.09 -9.12 -0.05
N GLU A 575 43.02 -8.65 -0.91
CA GLU A 575 44.36 -8.27 -0.53
C GLU A 575 44.40 -7.10 0.47
N GLY A 576 43.44 -6.18 0.37
CA GLY A 576 43.28 -5.02 1.24
C GLY A 576 42.59 -5.28 2.59
N LEU A 577 42.02 -6.48 2.80
CA LEU A 577 41.39 -6.83 4.07
C LEU A 577 42.42 -6.99 5.17
N THR A 578 42.66 -5.94 5.96
CA THR A 578 43.59 -5.95 7.11
C THR A 578 42.82 -5.96 8.42
N GLY A 579 43.26 -6.73 9.41
CA GLY A 579 42.73 -6.74 10.79
C GLY A 579 42.71 -8.14 11.41
N PRO A 580 42.68 -8.23 12.75
CA PRO A 580 42.52 -9.50 13.44
C PRO A 580 41.17 -10.09 13.07
N THR A 581 41.14 -11.38 12.82
CA THR A 581 39.95 -12.17 12.50
C THR A 581 38.97 -12.18 13.65
N ALA A 582 38.19 -11.12 13.77
CA ALA A 582 36.84 -11.27 14.30
C ALA A 582 36.11 -12.23 13.33
N ALA A 583 35.31 -13.15 13.87
CA ALA A 583 34.67 -14.26 13.17
C ALA A 583 34.37 -13.94 11.70
N LEU A 584 34.89 -14.77 10.78
CA LEU A 584 34.70 -14.57 9.33
C LEU A 584 33.22 -14.40 9.07
N ASP A 585 32.81 -13.19 8.68
CA ASP A 585 31.46 -12.92 8.25
C ASP A 585 31.10 -13.89 7.12
N ALA A 586 29.94 -14.52 7.16
CA ALA A 586 29.47 -15.46 6.16
C ALA A 586 29.59 -14.89 4.73
N ALA A 587 29.38 -13.58 4.56
CA ALA A 587 29.50 -12.90 3.28
C ALA A 587 30.96 -12.86 2.75
N VAL A 588 31.96 -12.80 3.63
CA VAL A 588 33.37 -12.88 3.26
C VAL A 588 33.75 -14.31 2.82
N VAL A 589 33.23 -15.32 3.54
CA VAL A 589 33.41 -16.73 3.17
C VAL A 589 32.79 -17.01 1.80
N ASP A 590 31.55 -16.53 1.57
CA ASP A 590 30.87 -16.68 0.29
C ASP A 590 31.63 -16.00 -0.85
N GLY A 591 32.23 -14.82 -0.60
CA GLY A 591 33.08 -14.12 -1.55
C GLY A 591 34.34 -14.92 -1.93
N VAL A 592 35.01 -15.55 -0.97
CA VAL A 592 36.17 -16.43 -1.23
C VAL A 592 35.77 -17.67 -2.02
N VAL A 593 34.62 -18.27 -1.68
CA VAL A 593 34.07 -19.41 -2.42
C VAL A 593 33.75 -19.01 -3.86
N ALA A 594 33.19 -17.81 -4.08
CA ALA A 594 32.92 -17.29 -5.41
C ALA A 594 34.18 -17.08 -6.24
N ILE A 595 35.25 -16.55 -5.64
CA ILE A 595 36.55 -16.42 -6.30
C ILE A 595 37.08 -17.80 -6.75
N ARG A 596 37.09 -18.81 -5.88
CA ARG A 596 37.51 -20.15 -6.25
C ARG A 596 36.68 -20.78 -7.37
N ALA A 597 35.36 -20.58 -7.31
CA ALA A 597 34.47 -21.07 -8.35
C ALA A 597 34.71 -20.37 -9.70
N ALA A 598 35.06 -19.09 -9.68
CA ALA A 598 35.36 -18.34 -10.91
C ALA A 598 36.63 -18.85 -11.65
N LEU A 599 37.56 -19.48 -10.94
CA LEU A 599 38.73 -20.11 -11.56
C LEU A 599 38.42 -21.35 -12.41
N GLU A 600 37.20 -21.89 -12.30
CA GLU A 600 36.72 -23.00 -13.13
C GLU A 600 36.35 -22.56 -14.56
N PHE A 601 36.25 -21.25 -14.81
CA PHE A 601 35.93 -20.70 -16.13
C PHE A 601 37.20 -20.39 -16.92
N GLU A 602 37.16 -20.64 -18.23
CA GLU A 602 38.22 -20.24 -19.16
C GLU A 602 38.22 -18.73 -19.35
N LEU A 603 38.80 -18.00 -18.42
CA LEU A 603 38.98 -16.56 -18.50
C LEU A 603 40.30 -16.24 -19.23
N PRO A 604 40.44 -15.09 -19.90
CA PRO A 604 41.70 -14.60 -20.39
C PRO A 604 42.75 -14.61 -19.24
N ASP A 605 43.95 -15.11 -19.51
CA ASP A 605 45.05 -15.20 -18.54
C ASP A 605 44.79 -16.08 -17.31
N HIS A 606 44.01 -17.13 -17.46
CA HIS A 606 43.57 -18.03 -16.38
C HIS A 606 44.69 -18.48 -15.43
N ALA A 607 45.89 -18.80 -15.94
CA ALA A 607 47.04 -19.22 -15.11
C ALA A 607 47.52 -18.11 -14.16
N LEU A 608 47.62 -16.86 -14.66
CA LEU A 608 48.01 -15.69 -13.84
C LEU A 608 46.93 -15.35 -12.81
N VAL A 609 45.67 -15.55 -13.15
CA VAL A 609 44.55 -15.35 -12.22
C VAL A 609 44.59 -16.38 -11.09
N ALA A 610 44.84 -17.65 -11.40
CA ALA A 610 45.00 -18.72 -10.41
C ALA A 610 46.13 -18.45 -9.42
N GLU A 611 47.32 -18.06 -9.92
CA GLU A 611 48.46 -17.67 -9.08
C GLU A 611 48.15 -16.48 -8.17
N ARG A 612 47.44 -15.46 -8.66
CA ARG A 612 47.04 -14.31 -7.86
C ARG A 612 46.04 -14.68 -6.75
N VAL A 613 45.09 -15.57 -7.05
CA VAL A 613 44.13 -16.06 -6.05
C VAL A 613 44.85 -16.83 -4.95
N ASP A 614 45.74 -17.76 -5.31
CA ASP A 614 46.51 -18.55 -4.34
C ASP A 614 47.41 -17.66 -3.49
N ALA A 615 48.06 -16.66 -4.08
CA ALA A 615 48.88 -15.70 -3.37
C ALA A 615 48.08 -14.82 -2.42
N ALA A 616 46.88 -14.36 -2.82
CA ALA A 616 46.00 -13.55 -1.99
C ALA A 616 45.44 -14.35 -0.80
N LEU A 617 45.04 -15.61 -1.02
CA LEU A 617 44.55 -16.50 0.03
C LEU A 617 45.69 -16.89 1.01
N HIS A 618 46.92 -17.15 0.52
CA HIS A 618 48.09 -17.42 1.37
C HIS A 618 48.40 -16.24 2.29
N ARG A 619 48.51 -15.03 1.73
CA ARG A 619 48.75 -13.82 2.53
C ARG A 619 47.68 -13.62 3.60
N ARG A 620 46.45 -13.99 3.30
CA ARG A 620 45.33 -13.86 4.26
C ARG A 620 45.42 -14.88 5.39
N VAL A 621 45.81 -16.12 5.08
CA VAL A 621 46.05 -17.19 6.09
C VAL A 621 47.24 -16.84 6.99
N GLU A 622 48.30 -16.26 6.44
CA GLU A 622 49.49 -15.83 7.21
C GLU A 622 49.19 -14.61 8.11
N ALA A 623 48.25 -13.75 7.72
CA ALA A 623 47.86 -12.56 8.48
C ALA A 623 46.77 -12.83 9.55
N ALA A 624 46.18 -14.03 9.56
CA ALA A 624 45.17 -14.48 10.51
C ALA A 624 45.78 -15.26 11.67
#